data_a27e3e9a1b988d72423d44c1eb8ffa18
#
_entry.id   a27e3e9a1b988d72423d44c1eb8ffa18
#
_cell.length_a   1.000
_cell.length_b   1.000
_cell.length_c   1.000
_cell.angle_alpha   90.00
_cell.angle_beta   90.00
_cell.angle_gamma   90.00
#
_symmetry.space_group_name_H-M   'P 1'
#
loop_
_entity.id
_entity.type
_entity.pdbx_description
1 polymer ?
#
loop_
_entity_poly.entity_id
_entity_poly.type
_entity_poly.pdbx_seq_one_letter_code
_entity_poly.pdbx_strand_id
1 'polypeptide(L)'
;MWDWVRKLDELRQGGRPAAVVTVIGCAGSTPCTVGAKMIVLEGGEFHGTIGGGHLEQLALADAAACLRGSESKAFRYPLGAKAGQCCGGVVDTFVEVVGTGPRLYLFGAGHVGQAICRVLAGTPFHVHAVDERDEWMHDGKLPREVTRHVEPWDDFVNSASWDGAHTYVAIMTHRHDTDQDIVAAVVDRPAKYIGLIGSQTKWNRFQDRLRARGVTDEKLARVKCPIGVDIGGKAPQEVAVSVAAELLKTLHGR
;
A
#
# COMPACT_ATOMS: atom_id res chain seq x y z
N MET A 1 -8.02 1.03 -26.75
CA MET A 1 -6.74 1.78 -26.60
C MET A 1 -6.50 2.31 -25.18
N TRP A 2 -7.53 2.60 -24.39
CA TRP A 2 -7.42 3.13 -23.01
C TRP A 2 -7.69 2.09 -21.90
N ASP A 3 -7.84 0.80 -22.25
CA ASP A 3 -8.21 -0.24 -21.30
C ASP A 3 -7.18 -0.45 -20.18
N TRP A 4 -5.90 -0.27 -20.47
CA TRP A 4 -4.83 -0.34 -19.50
C TRP A 4 -4.90 0.79 -18.44
N VAL A 5 -5.36 2.01 -18.83
CA VAL A 5 -5.56 3.14 -17.89
C VAL A 5 -6.67 2.83 -16.92
N ARG A 6 -7.81 2.31 -17.44
CA ARG A 6 -8.93 1.89 -16.60
C ARG A 6 -8.49 0.78 -15.63
N LYS A 7 -7.76 -0.21 -16.15
CA LYS A 7 -7.24 -1.30 -15.30
C LYS A 7 -6.30 -0.80 -14.21
N LEU A 8 -5.41 0.15 -14.51
CA LEU A 8 -4.55 0.76 -13.49
C LEU A 8 -5.35 1.54 -12.45
N ASP A 9 -6.40 2.25 -12.85
CA ASP A 9 -7.26 2.96 -11.90
C ASP A 9 -8.03 2.00 -10.98
N GLU A 10 -8.55 0.89 -11.52
CA GLU A 10 -9.15 -0.19 -10.73
C GLU A 10 -8.17 -0.76 -9.69
N LEU A 11 -6.92 -1.02 -10.10
CA LEU A 11 -5.88 -1.55 -9.23
C LEU A 11 -5.48 -0.55 -8.14
N ARG A 12 -5.36 0.73 -8.52
CA ARG A 12 -5.11 1.83 -7.58
C ARG A 12 -6.21 1.94 -6.53
N GLN A 13 -7.48 1.89 -6.95
CA GLN A 13 -8.62 1.93 -6.03
C GLN A 13 -8.66 0.71 -5.11
N GLY A 14 -8.25 -0.46 -5.60
CA GLY A 14 -8.15 -1.68 -4.81
C GLY A 14 -6.86 -1.80 -3.98
N GLY A 15 -5.96 -0.81 -4.03
CA GLY A 15 -4.66 -0.85 -3.33
C GLY A 15 -3.77 -2.03 -3.77
N ARG A 16 -3.95 -2.54 -5.00
CA ARG A 16 -3.22 -3.71 -5.51
C ARG A 16 -1.98 -3.26 -6.30
N PRO A 17 -0.77 -3.73 -5.93
CA PRO A 17 0.43 -3.45 -6.70
C PRO A 17 0.39 -4.13 -8.07
N ALA A 18 1.05 -3.52 -9.05
CA ALA A 18 1.17 -4.04 -10.40
C ALA A 18 2.51 -3.67 -11.04
N ALA A 19 2.93 -4.45 -12.04
CA ALA A 19 4.02 -4.09 -12.92
C ALA A 19 3.46 -3.74 -14.31
N VAL A 20 3.77 -2.54 -14.80
CA VAL A 20 3.40 -2.08 -16.14
C VAL A 20 4.59 -2.32 -17.06
N VAL A 21 4.48 -3.32 -17.94
CA VAL A 21 5.46 -3.59 -18.99
C VAL A 21 5.14 -2.73 -20.21
N THR A 22 6.07 -1.89 -20.62
CA THR A 22 5.93 -1.05 -21.82
C THR A 22 7.03 -1.37 -22.81
N VAL A 23 6.67 -1.64 -24.07
CA VAL A 23 7.64 -1.74 -25.17
C VAL A 23 8.17 -0.35 -25.47
N ILE A 24 9.47 -0.13 -25.29
CA ILE A 24 10.15 1.16 -25.51
C ILE A 24 11.01 1.19 -26.77
N GLY A 25 11.32 0.01 -27.34
CA GLY A 25 12.11 -0.10 -28.56
C GLY A 25 11.87 -1.41 -29.29
N CYS A 26 11.93 -1.37 -30.63
CA CYS A 26 11.86 -2.54 -31.51
C CYS A 26 12.88 -2.38 -32.64
N ALA A 27 13.67 -3.41 -32.92
CA ALA A 27 14.62 -3.45 -34.01
C ALA A 27 14.50 -4.81 -34.76
N GLY A 28 14.54 -4.78 -36.09
CA GLY A 28 14.31 -5.95 -36.91
C GLY A 28 12.85 -6.41 -36.95
N SER A 29 12.61 -7.70 -37.21
CA SER A 29 11.28 -8.30 -37.23
C SER A 29 10.83 -8.62 -35.82
N THR A 30 9.81 -7.92 -35.30
CA THR A 30 9.27 -8.06 -33.95
C THR A 30 7.75 -8.26 -33.97
N PRO A 31 7.16 -9.01 -33.02
CA PRO A 31 5.72 -9.26 -32.95
C PRO A 31 4.94 -8.09 -32.32
N CYS A 32 5.61 -7.02 -31.90
CA CYS A 32 5.04 -5.90 -31.16
C CYS A 32 5.42 -4.55 -31.76
N THR A 33 4.76 -3.51 -31.30
CA THR A 33 5.05 -2.11 -31.63
C THR A 33 5.45 -1.35 -30.37
N VAL A 34 6.28 -0.31 -30.53
CA VAL A 34 6.62 0.62 -29.45
C VAL A 34 5.34 1.23 -28.86
N GLY A 35 5.24 1.27 -27.54
CA GLY A 35 4.06 1.71 -26.80
C GLY A 35 3.08 0.59 -26.43
N ALA A 36 3.24 -0.64 -26.94
CA ALA A 36 2.46 -1.79 -26.47
C ALA A 36 2.67 -1.99 -24.96
N LYS A 37 1.58 -2.34 -24.25
CA LYS A 37 1.58 -2.46 -22.79
C LYS A 37 0.93 -3.73 -22.31
N MET A 38 1.46 -4.24 -21.21
CA MET A 38 0.91 -5.35 -20.45
C MET A 38 1.01 -4.99 -18.95
N ILE A 39 -0.04 -5.23 -18.20
CA ILE A 39 -0.08 -5.06 -16.74
C ILE A 39 0.00 -6.44 -16.12
N VAL A 40 0.95 -6.66 -15.22
CA VAL A 40 1.19 -7.93 -14.52
C VAL A 40 0.88 -7.73 -13.05
N LEU A 41 0.15 -8.66 -12.44
CA LEU A 41 -0.28 -8.66 -11.05
C LEU A 41 0.51 -9.68 -10.22
N GLU A 42 0.50 -9.50 -8.90
CA GLU A 42 0.92 -10.57 -7.98
C GLU A 42 0.07 -11.83 -8.24
N GLY A 43 0.73 -12.99 -8.34
CA GLY A 43 0.03 -14.24 -8.68
C GLY A 43 0.08 -14.61 -10.16
N GLY A 44 0.60 -13.74 -11.05
CA GLY A 44 0.83 -14.06 -12.47
C GLY A 44 -0.35 -13.74 -13.39
N GLU A 45 -1.46 -13.22 -12.87
CA GLU A 45 -2.50 -12.63 -13.71
C GLU A 45 -1.94 -11.45 -14.50
N PHE A 46 -2.37 -11.28 -15.76
CA PHE A 46 -1.97 -10.14 -16.56
C PHE A 46 -3.12 -9.60 -17.42
N HIS A 47 -3.00 -8.34 -17.85
CA HIS A 47 -3.94 -7.66 -18.71
C HIS A 47 -3.20 -6.91 -19.84
N GLY A 48 -3.70 -7.02 -21.07
CA GLY A 48 -3.04 -6.47 -22.26
C GLY A 48 -2.02 -7.42 -22.86
N THR A 49 -1.26 -6.95 -23.86
CA THR A 49 -0.27 -7.77 -24.59
C THR A 49 0.88 -6.92 -25.11
N ILE A 50 2.04 -7.53 -25.19
CA ILE A 50 3.25 -6.97 -25.83
C ILE A 50 3.68 -7.79 -27.06
N GLY A 51 2.75 -8.55 -27.69
CA GLY A 51 2.98 -9.27 -28.94
C GLY A 51 2.89 -10.81 -28.84
N GLY A 52 2.65 -11.34 -27.64
CA GLY A 52 2.43 -12.78 -27.44
C GLY A 52 3.68 -13.67 -27.42
N GLY A 53 3.43 -14.98 -27.27
CA GLY A 53 4.44 -16.01 -27.37
C GLY A 53 5.53 -15.97 -26.29
N HIS A 54 6.73 -16.39 -26.66
CA HIS A 54 7.87 -16.51 -25.73
C HIS A 54 8.32 -15.15 -25.16
N LEU A 55 8.17 -14.05 -25.92
CA LEU A 55 8.46 -12.70 -25.45
C LEU A 55 7.62 -12.35 -24.20
N GLU A 56 6.33 -12.63 -24.24
CA GLU A 56 5.46 -12.39 -23.09
C GLU A 56 5.81 -13.25 -21.89
N GLN A 57 6.17 -14.51 -22.09
CA GLN A 57 6.59 -15.40 -21.00
C GLN A 57 7.83 -14.87 -20.27
N LEU A 58 8.82 -14.38 -21.02
CA LEU A 58 10.01 -13.76 -20.44
C LEU A 58 9.66 -12.48 -19.70
N ALA A 59 8.87 -11.61 -20.32
CA ALA A 59 8.46 -10.34 -19.72
C ALA A 59 7.57 -10.52 -18.46
N LEU A 60 6.72 -11.55 -18.43
CA LEU A 60 5.94 -11.93 -17.24
C LEU A 60 6.84 -12.36 -16.08
N ALA A 61 7.87 -13.19 -16.36
CA ALA A 61 8.82 -13.63 -15.34
C ALA A 61 9.61 -12.45 -14.75
N ASP A 62 10.10 -11.55 -15.63
CA ASP A 62 10.85 -10.36 -15.22
C ASP A 62 9.95 -9.35 -14.47
N ALA A 63 8.72 -9.13 -14.92
CA ALA A 63 7.74 -8.29 -14.24
C ALA A 63 7.38 -8.80 -12.84
N ALA A 64 7.20 -10.13 -12.71
CA ALA A 64 6.97 -10.75 -11.41
C ALA A 64 8.19 -10.62 -10.47
N ALA A 65 9.41 -10.68 -11.01
CA ALA A 65 10.63 -10.43 -10.23
C ALA A 65 10.72 -8.97 -9.79
N CYS A 66 10.41 -8.01 -10.66
CA CYS A 66 10.35 -6.58 -10.35
C CYS A 66 9.32 -6.28 -9.26
N LEU A 67 8.12 -6.88 -9.33
CA LEU A 67 7.08 -6.75 -8.29
C LEU A 67 7.57 -7.21 -6.93
N ARG A 68 8.17 -8.40 -6.85
CA ARG A 68 8.71 -8.93 -5.58
C ARG A 68 9.82 -8.06 -5.01
N GLY A 69 10.66 -7.49 -5.88
CA GLY A 69 11.76 -6.59 -5.47
C GLY A 69 11.34 -5.13 -5.29
N SER A 70 10.10 -4.76 -5.65
CA SER A 70 9.62 -3.37 -5.71
C SER A 70 10.57 -2.45 -6.49
N GLU A 71 11.19 -2.96 -7.57
CA GLU A 71 12.18 -2.27 -8.37
C GLU A 71 11.76 -2.19 -9.85
N SER A 72 11.70 -0.99 -10.40
CA SER A 72 11.44 -0.75 -11.83
C SER A 72 12.73 -0.91 -12.64
N LYS A 73 12.66 -1.59 -13.81
CA LYS A 73 13.86 -1.96 -14.58
C LYS A 73 13.60 -2.05 -16.07
N ALA A 74 14.63 -1.74 -16.87
CA ALA A 74 14.62 -1.97 -18.32
C ALA A 74 15.18 -3.35 -18.66
N PHE A 75 14.58 -4.00 -19.67
CA PHE A 75 14.99 -5.30 -20.18
C PHE A 75 15.13 -5.28 -21.70
N ARG A 76 16.05 -6.10 -22.21
CA ARG A 76 16.29 -6.31 -23.64
C ARG A 76 16.11 -7.78 -23.99
N TYR A 77 15.23 -8.07 -24.94
CA TYR A 77 14.89 -9.41 -25.41
C TYR A 77 15.32 -9.60 -26.87
N PRO A 78 16.45 -10.28 -27.13
CA PRO A 78 16.79 -10.72 -28.49
C PRO A 78 15.92 -11.90 -28.90
N LEU A 79 15.13 -11.73 -29.95
CA LEU A 79 14.21 -12.74 -30.51
C LEU A 79 14.92 -13.54 -31.61
N GLY A 80 15.79 -14.48 -31.21
CA GLY A 80 16.54 -15.32 -32.16
C GLY A 80 15.99 -16.74 -32.26
N ALA A 81 16.45 -17.51 -33.24
CA ALA A 81 16.06 -18.91 -33.49
C ALA A 81 16.23 -19.84 -32.28
N LYS A 82 17.08 -19.49 -31.32
CA LYS A 82 17.22 -20.21 -30.04
C LYS A 82 16.00 -20.03 -29.09
N ALA A 83 15.15 -19.04 -29.35
CA ALA A 83 13.93 -18.78 -28.56
C ALA A 83 12.67 -19.40 -29.18
N GLY A 84 12.79 -20.25 -30.21
CA GLY A 84 11.64 -20.88 -30.88
C GLY A 84 10.72 -19.90 -31.64
N GLN A 85 11.19 -18.68 -31.92
CA GLN A 85 10.44 -17.67 -32.65
C GLN A 85 10.99 -17.45 -34.05
N CYS A 86 10.07 -17.26 -35.01
CA CYS A 86 10.43 -16.96 -36.43
C CYS A 86 10.95 -15.52 -36.60
N CYS A 87 10.92 -14.68 -35.54
CA CYS A 87 11.31 -13.26 -35.58
C CYS A 87 12.77 -13.12 -35.15
N GLY A 88 13.62 -12.49 -35.98
CA GLY A 88 15.05 -12.26 -35.69
C GLY A 88 15.34 -10.85 -35.13
N GLY A 89 14.33 -10.19 -34.47
CA GLY A 89 14.45 -8.84 -33.98
C GLY A 89 14.91 -8.75 -32.52
N VAL A 90 14.93 -7.52 -32.02
CA VAL A 90 15.20 -7.19 -30.60
C VAL A 90 14.08 -6.30 -30.07
N VAL A 91 13.59 -6.58 -28.86
CA VAL A 91 12.58 -5.77 -28.17
C VAL A 91 13.17 -5.24 -26.87
N ASP A 92 13.09 -3.95 -26.67
CA ASP A 92 13.42 -3.28 -25.42
C ASP A 92 12.13 -2.93 -24.68
N THR A 93 12.05 -3.27 -23.41
CA THR A 93 10.90 -2.95 -22.54
C THR A 93 11.36 -2.21 -21.30
N PHE A 94 10.44 -1.43 -20.71
CA PHE A 94 10.55 -0.91 -19.37
C PHE A 94 9.44 -1.53 -18.51
N VAL A 95 9.84 -2.11 -17.40
CA VAL A 95 8.93 -2.63 -16.37
C VAL A 95 8.86 -1.59 -15.27
N GLU A 96 7.73 -0.94 -15.13
CA GLU A 96 7.44 0.03 -14.07
C GLU A 96 6.59 -0.63 -12.99
N VAL A 97 7.10 -0.66 -11.76
CA VAL A 97 6.35 -1.18 -10.61
C VAL A 97 5.56 -0.04 -9.98
N VAL A 98 4.24 -0.24 -9.85
CA VAL A 98 3.31 0.74 -9.31
C VAL A 98 2.52 0.14 -8.15
N GLY A 99 2.09 0.99 -7.21
CA GLY A 99 1.27 0.54 -6.08
C GLY A 99 2.03 -0.18 -4.96
N THR A 100 3.38 -0.22 -4.99
CA THR A 100 4.21 -0.80 -3.91
C THR A 100 4.54 0.21 -2.81
N GLY A 101 3.85 1.33 -2.78
CA GLY A 101 4.01 2.34 -1.73
C GLY A 101 3.61 1.84 -0.35
N PRO A 102 4.01 2.57 0.70
CA PRO A 102 3.61 2.24 2.06
C PRO A 102 2.10 2.30 2.22
N ARG A 103 1.52 1.27 2.84
CA ARG A 103 0.09 1.18 3.16
C ARG A 103 -0.13 1.68 4.58
N LEU A 104 -1.05 2.60 4.76
CA LEU A 104 -1.51 3.03 6.07
C LEU A 104 -2.89 2.44 6.35
N TYR A 105 -2.99 1.54 7.32
CA TYR A 105 -4.25 1.06 7.88
C TYR A 105 -4.68 2.01 8.99
N LEU A 106 -5.67 2.84 8.69
CA LEU A 106 -6.19 3.88 9.56
C LEU A 106 -7.51 3.43 10.17
N PHE A 107 -7.48 3.02 11.42
CA PHE A 107 -8.66 2.62 12.18
C PHE A 107 -9.33 3.83 12.83
N GLY A 108 -10.51 4.19 12.32
CA GLY A 108 -11.31 5.32 12.76
C GLY A 108 -11.29 6.49 11.79
N ALA A 109 -12.40 6.70 11.06
CA ALA A 109 -12.62 7.76 10.09
C ALA A 109 -13.30 9.01 10.68
N GLY A 110 -13.17 9.26 11.98
CA GLY A 110 -13.64 10.47 12.65
C GLY A 110 -12.88 11.73 12.18
N HIS A 111 -13.09 12.86 12.84
CA HIS A 111 -12.50 14.15 12.43
C HIS A 111 -10.98 14.12 12.24
N VAL A 112 -10.25 13.44 13.14
CA VAL A 112 -8.79 13.31 13.05
C VAL A 112 -8.42 12.39 11.89
N GLY A 113 -9.08 11.22 11.75
CA GLY A 113 -8.83 10.29 10.66
C GLY A 113 -9.05 10.94 9.29
N GLN A 114 -10.15 11.68 9.12
CA GLN A 114 -10.42 12.44 7.89
C GLN A 114 -9.35 13.50 7.61
N ALA A 115 -8.90 14.20 8.64
CA ALA A 115 -7.84 15.19 8.48
C ALA A 115 -6.51 14.54 8.04
N ILE A 116 -6.15 13.36 8.61
CA ILE A 116 -4.99 12.58 8.20
C ILE A 116 -5.12 12.14 6.75
N CYS A 117 -6.26 11.62 6.33
CA CYS A 117 -6.51 11.23 4.94
C CYS A 117 -6.27 12.39 3.98
N ARG A 118 -6.72 13.61 4.33
CA ARG A 118 -6.52 14.81 3.48
C ARG A 118 -5.06 15.24 3.43
N VAL A 119 -4.35 15.22 4.56
CA VAL A 119 -2.92 15.62 4.61
C VAL A 119 -2.04 14.61 3.88
N LEU A 120 -2.38 13.32 3.93
CA LEU A 120 -1.62 12.27 3.23
C LEU A 120 -1.97 12.15 1.74
N ALA A 121 -3.05 12.79 1.26
CA ALA A 121 -3.37 12.82 -0.15
C ALA A 121 -2.20 13.42 -0.96
N GLY A 122 -1.75 12.73 -2.00
CA GLY A 122 -0.59 13.12 -2.81
C GLY A 122 0.78 12.78 -2.19
N THR A 123 0.83 12.16 -1.01
CA THR A 123 2.05 11.54 -0.47
C THR A 123 2.20 10.09 -0.98
N PRO A 124 3.34 9.43 -0.76
CA PRO A 124 3.51 8.03 -1.15
C PRO A 124 2.58 7.03 -0.44
N PHE A 125 1.88 7.43 0.62
CA PHE A 125 1.02 6.53 1.39
C PHE A 125 -0.28 6.17 0.67
N HIS A 126 -0.56 4.88 0.54
CA HIS A 126 -1.90 4.36 0.22
C HIS A 126 -2.68 4.19 1.51
N VAL A 127 -3.69 5.05 1.72
CA VAL A 127 -4.48 5.04 2.95
C VAL A 127 -5.69 4.13 2.79
N HIS A 128 -5.80 3.14 3.68
CA HIS A 128 -6.96 2.28 3.87
C HIS A 128 -7.66 2.72 5.14
N ALA A 129 -8.77 3.44 5.02
CA ALA A 129 -9.59 3.85 6.15
C ALA A 129 -10.55 2.71 6.52
N VAL A 130 -10.58 2.36 7.80
CA VAL A 130 -11.41 1.28 8.36
C VAL A 130 -12.33 1.87 9.42
N ASP A 131 -13.63 1.84 9.19
CA ASP A 131 -14.65 2.28 10.15
C ASP A 131 -15.99 1.62 9.79
N GLU A 132 -16.66 1.01 10.76
CA GLU A 132 -17.95 0.35 10.56
C GLU A 132 -19.11 1.32 10.32
N ARG A 133 -18.89 2.62 10.59
CA ARG A 133 -19.91 3.67 10.49
C ARG A 133 -19.88 4.31 9.11
N ASP A 134 -20.83 3.93 8.25
CA ASP A 134 -20.93 4.39 6.86
C ASP A 134 -21.00 5.92 6.73
N GLU A 135 -21.65 6.61 7.67
CA GLU A 135 -21.77 8.07 7.67
C GLU A 135 -20.42 8.82 7.73
N TRP A 136 -19.32 8.16 8.08
CA TRP A 136 -17.96 8.72 8.11
C TRP A 136 -17.14 8.35 6.88
N MET A 137 -17.62 7.41 6.06
CA MET A 137 -16.85 6.74 5.00
C MET A 137 -17.22 7.17 3.57
N HIS A 138 -18.15 8.12 3.37
CA HIS A 138 -18.61 8.52 2.03
C HIS A 138 -17.76 9.63 1.38
N ASP A 139 -17.98 9.90 0.09
CA ASP A 139 -17.17 10.82 -0.76
C ASP A 139 -17.05 12.27 -0.23
N GLY A 140 -18.05 12.78 0.47
CA GLY A 140 -17.98 14.10 1.08
C GLY A 140 -17.06 14.20 2.30
N LYS A 141 -16.58 13.08 2.83
CA LYS A 141 -15.79 13.00 4.06
C LYS A 141 -14.33 12.65 3.80
N LEU A 142 -14.07 11.69 2.91
CA LEU A 142 -12.74 11.19 2.59
C LEU A 142 -12.33 11.54 1.16
N PRO A 143 -11.04 11.81 0.90
CA PRO A 143 -10.50 11.92 -0.45
C PRO A 143 -10.78 10.67 -1.29
N ARG A 144 -10.86 10.83 -2.62
CA ARG A 144 -11.15 9.71 -3.54
C ARG A 144 -10.02 8.67 -3.58
N GLU A 145 -8.81 9.07 -3.26
CA GLU A 145 -7.62 8.23 -3.24
C GLU A 145 -7.60 7.25 -2.06
N VAL A 146 -8.45 7.48 -1.06
CA VAL A 146 -8.54 6.62 0.14
C VAL A 146 -9.38 5.38 -0.19
N THR A 147 -8.79 4.21 0.03
CA THR A 147 -9.52 2.94 0.00
C THR A 147 -10.36 2.83 1.27
N ARG A 148 -11.66 2.58 1.12
CA ARG A 148 -12.63 2.59 2.22
C ARG A 148 -13.04 1.17 2.56
N HIS A 149 -13.00 0.85 3.84
CA HIS A 149 -13.43 -0.42 4.40
C HIS A 149 -14.52 -0.16 5.43
N VAL A 150 -15.80 -0.30 4.98
CA VAL A 150 -16.97 -0.16 5.85
C VAL A 150 -17.28 -1.53 6.44
N GLU A 151 -16.51 -1.93 7.42
CA GLU A 151 -16.55 -3.25 8.03
C GLU A 151 -16.02 -3.21 9.46
N PRO A 152 -16.30 -4.22 10.30
CA PRO A 152 -15.68 -4.38 11.60
C PRO A 152 -14.14 -4.44 11.47
N TRP A 153 -13.45 -3.86 12.44
CA TRP A 153 -11.99 -3.79 12.42
C TRP A 153 -11.30 -5.16 12.43
N ASP A 154 -11.89 -6.15 13.10
CA ASP A 154 -11.37 -7.52 13.21
C ASP A 154 -11.48 -8.29 11.88
N ASP A 155 -12.57 -8.12 11.15
CA ASP A 155 -12.73 -8.66 9.79
C ASP A 155 -11.63 -8.11 8.88
N PHE A 156 -11.41 -6.80 8.91
CA PHE A 156 -10.33 -6.16 8.16
C PHE A 156 -8.95 -6.69 8.57
N VAL A 157 -8.63 -6.75 9.87
CA VAL A 157 -7.32 -7.24 10.36
C VAL A 157 -7.03 -8.66 9.91
N ASN A 158 -8.07 -9.51 9.79
CA ASN A 158 -7.95 -10.90 9.38
C ASN A 158 -7.82 -11.07 7.85
N SER A 159 -8.43 -10.20 7.05
CA SER A 159 -8.41 -10.25 5.59
C SER A 159 -7.26 -9.45 4.95
N ALA A 160 -6.74 -8.44 5.64
CA ALA A 160 -5.71 -7.53 5.12
C ALA A 160 -4.36 -8.22 4.91
N SER A 161 -3.60 -7.72 3.93
CA SER A 161 -2.21 -8.13 3.70
C SER A 161 -1.26 -7.38 4.62
N TRP A 162 -0.40 -8.10 5.31
CA TRP A 162 0.57 -7.54 6.26
C TRP A 162 2.00 -7.72 5.75
N ASP A 163 2.80 -6.66 5.85
CA ASP A 163 4.19 -6.63 5.42
C ASP A 163 4.99 -5.71 6.35
N GLY A 164 6.03 -6.26 6.96
CA GLY A 164 6.88 -5.53 7.92
C GLY A 164 7.64 -4.33 7.35
N ALA A 165 7.78 -4.23 6.02
CA ALA A 165 8.47 -3.13 5.36
C ALA A 165 7.53 -1.98 4.95
N HIS A 166 6.29 -2.30 4.56
CA HIS A 166 5.39 -1.34 3.92
C HIS A 166 4.06 -1.11 4.67
N THR A 167 3.75 -1.89 5.72
CA THR A 167 2.51 -1.70 6.48
C THR A 167 2.72 -0.77 7.67
N TYR A 168 1.91 0.26 7.72
CA TYR A 168 1.81 1.24 8.81
C TYR A 168 0.40 1.18 9.39
N VAL A 169 0.28 1.36 10.69
CA VAL A 169 -1.00 1.33 11.40
C VAL A 169 -1.18 2.61 12.19
N ALA A 170 -2.37 3.22 12.11
CA ALA A 170 -2.78 4.33 12.94
C ALA A 170 -4.14 4.03 13.57
N ILE A 171 -4.21 4.06 14.89
CA ILE A 171 -5.41 3.67 15.66
C ILE A 171 -5.96 4.91 16.35
N MET A 172 -7.21 5.26 16.01
CA MET A 172 -7.89 6.47 16.53
C MET A 172 -9.41 6.34 16.45
N THR A 173 -9.93 5.23 16.93
CA THR A 173 -11.38 5.02 16.91
C THR A 173 -12.10 5.92 17.91
N HIS A 174 -13.41 5.93 17.87
CA HIS A 174 -14.23 6.69 18.83
C HIS A 174 -14.37 5.99 20.20
N ARG A 175 -13.87 4.74 20.33
CA ARG A 175 -13.99 3.92 21.55
C ARG A 175 -12.63 3.44 22.04
N HIS A 176 -12.32 3.72 23.29
CA HIS A 176 -11.07 3.33 23.89
C HIS A 176 -10.90 1.80 24.03
N ASP A 177 -11.99 1.08 24.26
CA ASP A 177 -11.94 -0.39 24.34
C ASP A 177 -11.58 -0.98 22.96
N THR A 178 -12.23 -0.48 21.91
CA THR A 178 -11.90 -0.85 20.52
C THR A 178 -10.44 -0.54 20.18
N ASP A 179 -9.93 0.65 20.55
CA ASP A 179 -8.52 1.00 20.35
C ASP A 179 -7.59 -0.05 21.00
N GLN A 180 -7.91 -0.47 22.23
CA GLN A 180 -7.11 -1.46 22.95
C GLN A 180 -7.15 -2.85 22.30
N ASP A 181 -8.33 -3.26 21.81
CA ASP A 181 -8.50 -4.55 21.14
C ASP A 181 -7.77 -4.59 19.80
N ILE A 182 -7.83 -3.49 19.03
CA ILE A 182 -7.05 -3.35 17.78
C ILE A 182 -5.56 -3.44 18.09
N VAL A 183 -5.05 -2.73 19.11
CA VAL A 183 -3.63 -2.83 19.51
C VAL A 183 -3.27 -4.28 19.80
N ALA A 184 -4.08 -5.02 20.58
CA ALA A 184 -3.83 -6.41 20.89
C ALA A 184 -3.75 -7.30 19.64
N ALA A 185 -4.59 -7.03 18.65
CA ALA A 185 -4.64 -7.81 17.40
C ALA A 185 -3.49 -7.50 16.42
N VAL A 186 -3.01 -6.24 16.39
CA VAL A 186 -2.01 -5.82 15.40
C VAL A 186 -0.57 -5.87 15.89
N VAL A 187 -0.31 -5.93 17.20
CA VAL A 187 1.07 -5.99 17.73
C VAL A 187 1.82 -7.25 17.29
N ASP A 188 1.12 -8.31 16.89
CA ASP A 188 1.69 -9.55 16.38
C ASP A 188 1.83 -9.57 14.86
N ARG A 189 1.22 -8.61 14.18
CA ARG A 189 1.30 -8.52 12.72
C ARG A 189 2.63 -7.89 12.26
N PRO A 190 3.16 -8.28 11.10
CA PRO A 190 4.33 -7.64 10.53
C PRO A 190 3.96 -6.24 10.04
N ALA A 191 4.24 -5.23 10.86
CA ALA A 191 4.06 -3.82 10.55
C ALA A 191 5.33 -3.03 10.85
N LYS A 192 5.68 -2.08 9.99
CA LYS A 192 6.82 -1.18 10.17
C LYS A 192 6.57 -0.14 11.26
N TYR A 193 5.30 0.25 11.42
CA TYR A 193 4.89 1.28 12.36
C TYR A 193 3.50 0.96 12.93
N ILE A 194 3.30 1.15 14.23
CA ILE A 194 2.01 1.07 14.89
C ILE A 194 1.88 2.29 15.78
N GLY A 195 0.94 3.18 15.47
CA GLY A 195 0.65 4.39 16.22
C GLY A 195 -0.74 4.38 16.84
N LEU A 196 -0.84 4.86 18.07
CA LEU A 196 -2.10 4.96 18.81
C LEU A 196 -2.34 6.41 19.25
N ILE A 197 -3.54 6.92 18.98
CA ILE A 197 -3.95 8.21 19.51
C ILE A 197 -4.24 8.11 21.01
N GLY A 198 -3.67 9.01 21.78
CA GLY A 198 -3.94 9.07 23.22
C GLY A 198 -2.81 9.76 23.98
N SER A 199 -3.09 10.09 25.23
CA SER A 199 -2.05 10.60 26.13
C SER A 199 -1.16 9.47 26.66
N GLN A 200 0.02 9.81 27.16
CA GLN A 200 0.89 8.87 27.86
C GLN A 200 0.17 8.17 29.04
N THR A 201 -0.68 8.89 29.75
CA THR A 201 -1.47 8.33 30.84
C THR A 201 -2.46 7.25 30.36
N LYS A 202 -3.11 7.49 29.21
CA LYS A 202 -3.98 6.47 28.55
C LYS A 202 -3.15 5.24 28.18
N TRP A 203 -1.99 5.45 27.56
CA TRP A 203 -1.11 4.39 27.11
C TRP A 203 -0.62 3.52 28.28
N ASN A 204 -0.19 4.11 29.38
CA ASN A 204 0.25 3.36 30.55
C ASN A 204 -0.85 2.41 31.06
N ARG A 205 -2.10 2.89 31.13
CA ARG A 205 -3.24 2.04 31.51
C ARG A 205 -3.53 0.92 30.49
N PHE A 206 -3.33 1.19 29.20
CA PHE A 206 -3.49 0.17 28.17
C PHE A 206 -2.41 -0.90 28.28
N GLN A 207 -1.17 -0.51 28.51
CA GLN A 207 -0.07 -1.45 28.69
C GLN A 207 -0.35 -2.42 29.86
N ASP A 208 -0.82 -1.92 31.01
CA ASP A 208 -1.13 -2.78 32.16
C ASP A 208 -2.21 -3.82 31.83
N ARG A 209 -3.27 -3.40 31.14
CA ARG A 209 -4.36 -4.29 30.70
C ARG A 209 -3.90 -5.29 29.63
N LEU A 210 -3.06 -4.85 28.70
CA LEU A 210 -2.54 -5.71 27.63
C LEU A 210 -1.55 -6.74 28.18
N ARG A 211 -0.71 -6.37 29.15
CA ARG A 211 0.14 -7.34 29.91
C ARG A 211 -0.70 -8.41 30.61
N ALA A 212 -1.79 -8.00 31.26
CA ALA A 212 -2.71 -8.95 31.89
C ALA A 212 -3.37 -9.92 30.87
N ARG A 213 -3.43 -9.52 29.58
CA ARG A 213 -3.90 -10.36 28.46
C ARG A 213 -2.76 -11.17 27.78
N GLY A 214 -1.53 -11.12 28.31
CA GLY A 214 -0.38 -11.87 27.80
C GLY A 214 0.45 -11.20 26.71
N VAL A 215 0.21 -9.90 26.44
CA VAL A 215 1.05 -9.14 25.50
C VAL A 215 2.37 -8.78 26.17
N THR A 216 3.50 -9.15 25.54
CA THR A 216 4.84 -8.91 26.09
C THR A 216 5.28 -7.46 25.96
N ASP A 217 6.24 -7.03 26.79
CA ASP A 217 6.80 -5.69 26.74
C ASP A 217 7.48 -5.38 25.40
N GLU A 218 8.11 -6.37 24.78
CA GLU A 218 8.70 -6.24 23.43
C GLU A 218 7.65 -5.84 22.37
N LYS A 219 6.48 -6.48 22.42
CA LYS A 219 5.35 -6.15 21.53
C LYS A 219 4.79 -4.77 21.84
N LEU A 220 4.61 -4.42 23.10
CA LEU A 220 4.14 -3.11 23.53
C LEU A 220 5.09 -1.99 23.13
N ALA A 221 6.40 -2.23 23.15
CA ALA A 221 7.41 -1.26 22.70
C ALA A 221 7.33 -0.91 21.21
N ARG A 222 6.66 -1.73 20.39
CA ARG A 222 6.40 -1.42 18.98
C ARG A 222 5.34 -0.34 18.79
N VAL A 223 4.52 -0.07 19.79
CA VAL A 223 3.41 0.89 19.70
C VAL A 223 3.87 2.28 20.10
N LYS A 224 3.77 3.22 19.18
CA LYS A 224 4.04 4.64 19.40
C LYS A 224 2.77 5.31 19.95
N CYS A 225 2.81 5.73 21.19
CA CYS A 225 1.73 6.51 21.83
C CYS A 225 2.32 7.54 22.79
N PRO A 226 1.96 8.81 22.64
CA PRO A 226 1.09 9.42 21.63
C PRO A 226 1.61 9.27 20.21
N ILE A 227 0.69 9.08 19.23
CA ILE A 227 1.02 9.10 17.81
C ILE A 227 1.38 10.52 17.34
N GLY A 228 2.34 10.63 16.46
CA GLY A 228 2.76 11.91 15.86
C GLY A 228 3.94 12.56 16.57
N VAL A 229 4.55 13.55 15.90
CA VAL A 229 5.58 14.41 16.50
C VAL A 229 4.92 15.47 17.38
N ASP A 230 5.54 15.81 18.50
CA ASP A 230 5.01 16.86 19.38
C ASP A 230 5.15 18.24 18.73
N ILE A 231 4.02 18.82 18.34
CA ILE A 231 3.91 20.18 17.81
C ILE A 231 3.02 21.08 18.69
N GLY A 232 2.55 20.57 19.84
CA GLY A 232 1.77 21.30 20.84
C GLY A 232 0.30 21.49 20.52
N GLY A 233 -0.18 21.25 19.29
CA GLY A 233 -1.56 21.43 18.86
C GLY A 233 -2.45 20.24 19.19
N LYS A 234 -3.78 20.50 19.32
CA LYS A 234 -4.81 19.47 19.61
C LYS A 234 -5.98 19.47 18.61
N ALA A 235 -6.05 20.47 17.72
CA ALA A 235 -7.08 20.48 16.68
C ALA A 235 -6.87 19.30 15.72
N PRO A 236 -7.94 18.73 15.14
CA PRO A 236 -7.82 17.58 14.22
C PRO A 236 -6.81 17.79 13.10
N GLN A 237 -6.73 18.99 12.53
CA GLN A 237 -5.79 19.33 11.46
C GLN A 237 -4.33 19.38 11.95
N GLU A 238 -4.09 19.91 13.16
CA GLU A 238 -2.76 19.95 13.77
C GLU A 238 -2.27 18.53 14.10
N VAL A 239 -3.15 17.70 14.69
CA VAL A 239 -2.85 16.28 14.94
C VAL A 239 -2.56 15.57 13.62
N ALA A 240 -3.29 15.84 12.56
CA ALA A 240 -3.05 15.23 11.25
C ALA A 240 -1.68 15.60 10.67
N VAL A 241 -1.25 16.85 10.77
CA VAL A 241 0.10 17.30 10.35
C VAL A 241 1.18 16.60 11.19
N SER A 242 1.00 16.53 12.50
CA SER A 242 1.90 15.84 13.44
C SER A 242 2.08 14.36 13.07
N VAL A 243 0.97 13.64 12.84
CA VAL A 243 0.97 12.23 12.46
C VAL A 243 1.60 12.02 11.07
N ALA A 244 1.23 12.84 10.09
CA ALA A 244 1.80 12.76 8.74
C ALA A 244 3.33 12.98 8.75
N ALA A 245 3.80 13.94 9.53
CA ALA A 245 5.24 14.20 9.69
C ALA A 245 5.97 12.99 10.30
N GLU A 246 5.41 12.33 11.31
CA GLU A 246 6.00 11.13 11.91
C GLU A 246 6.01 9.95 10.92
N LEU A 247 4.92 9.73 10.20
CA LEU A 247 4.84 8.68 9.18
C LEU A 247 5.87 8.87 8.07
N LEU A 248 5.99 10.09 7.53
CA LEU A 248 6.98 10.42 6.50
C LEU A 248 8.42 10.32 7.03
N LYS A 249 8.67 10.76 8.27
CA LYS A 249 9.97 10.58 8.93
C LYS A 249 10.33 9.10 9.04
N THR A 250 9.39 8.26 9.46
CA THR A 250 9.59 6.81 9.58
C THR A 250 9.79 6.15 8.21
N LEU A 251 9.08 6.62 7.18
CA LEU A 251 9.23 6.13 5.81
C LEU A 251 10.65 6.37 5.29
N HIS A 252 11.18 7.57 5.49
CA HIS A 252 12.50 7.98 4.99
C HIS A 252 13.67 7.61 5.92
N GLY A 253 13.42 6.95 7.05
CA GLY A 253 14.47 6.50 7.98
C GLY A 253 15.21 7.63 8.69
N ARG A 254 14.55 8.73 8.98
CA ARG A 254 15.14 9.94 9.58
C ARG A 254 14.61 10.21 10.98
#